data_c273eb4f26be4707e88a3378197c9da3
#
_entry.id   c273eb4f26be4707e88a3378197c9da3
#
_cell.length_a   1.000
_cell.length_b   1.000
_cell.length_c   1.000
_cell.angle_alpha   90.00
_cell.angle_beta   90.00
_cell.angle_gamma   90.00
#
_symmetry.space_group_name_H-M   'P 1'
#
loop_
_entity.id
_entity.type
_entity.pdbx_description
1 polymer ?
#
loop_
_entity_poly.entity_id
_entity_poly.type
_entity_poly.pdbx_seq_one_letter_code
_entity_poly.pdbx_strand_id
1 'polypeptide(L)'
;MKQFEVPSFYRSPIISKVKAKRKLEDPRKKDFTPTELHFGDITFVIARHFGFCYGVENAIEKSYKAIHENPSKRIYLLSQMIHNPAVNEDLMSHGLQFLQDTEGKQLIPFETLTKDDLVIIPAFGTTLEIEEKLTNIGVDITTYNTTCPFVEKVWNRSEKLGETNHTIIIHGKHQHEETRATFSHSSTNAPSLIVKDINEAKILGAYILGEIPLDTFLATFKNKTSVHFDPETDLQKIGVVNQTTMLASETQEITLYLREVMIKKHGEEQIKEHIADTRDTLCYATNDNQTATLSLMQGNADLAIVVGGYNSSNTTHLVELLEQKFNCFFIKDADEIVSKQWIQSFNIHSKEEKTLPFLSEQKTQRIILTSGASCPDSIVDGVMMKILSFYYSSEDIHSFLTSFQ
;
A
#
# COMPACT_ATOMS: atom_id res chain seq x y z
N MET A 1 2.34 18.74 -12.51
CA MET A 1 2.68 17.65 -11.55
C MET A 1 4.17 17.73 -11.34
N LYS A 2 4.63 17.71 -10.07
CA LYS A 2 6.07 17.73 -9.75
C LYS A 2 6.71 16.52 -10.43
N GLN A 3 7.87 16.70 -11.05
CA GLN A 3 8.68 15.62 -11.59
C GLN A 3 9.76 15.32 -10.56
N PHE A 4 9.83 14.07 -10.09
CA PHE A 4 10.80 13.63 -9.11
C PHE A 4 12.08 13.15 -9.77
N GLU A 5 13.21 13.37 -9.12
CA GLU A 5 14.52 12.83 -9.49
C GLU A 5 14.68 11.43 -8.90
N VAL A 6 14.08 10.45 -9.55
CA VAL A 6 14.20 9.04 -9.20
C VAL A 6 15.32 8.42 -10.05
N PRO A 7 16.21 7.59 -9.47
CA PRO A 7 17.27 6.91 -10.20
C PRO A 7 16.77 6.21 -11.47
N SER A 8 17.54 6.32 -12.54
CA SER A 8 17.15 5.83 -13.87
C SER A 8 16.93 4.32 -13.92
N PHE A 9 17.62 3.55 -13.07
CA PHE A 9 17.49 2.10 -13.01
C PHE A 9 16.14 1.61 -12.43
N TYR A 10 15.37 2.46 -11.76
CA TYR A 10 13.98 2.17 -11.41
C TYR A 10 13.00 2.39 -12.55
N ARG A 11 13.43 3.12 -13.58
CA ARG A 11 12.61 3.40 -14.75
C ARG A 11 12.76 2.30 -15.79
N SER A 12 11.77 2.15 -16.62
CA SER A 12 11.71 1.16 -17.68
C SER A 12 11.69 1.83 -19.05
N PRO A 13 12.43 1.36 -20.03
CA PRO A 13 12.30 1.86 -21.40
C PRO A 13 10.95 1.52 -22.05
N ILE A 14 10.34 0.38 -21.70
CA ILE A 14 9.07 -0.10 -22.29
C ILE A 14 7.90 0.55 -21.57
N ILE A 15 7.77 0.32 -20.27
CA ILE A 15 6.66 0.83 -19.47
C ILE A 15 6.62 2.36 -19.47
N SER A 16 7.77 3.03 -19.45
CA SER A 16 7.82 4.49 -19.54
C SER A 16 7.22 5.02 -20.85
N LYS A 17 7.47 4.35 -21.99
CA LYS A 17 6.84 4.70 -23.28
C LYS A 17 5.32 4.49 -23.25
N VAL A 18 4.88 3.32 -22.72
CA VAL A 18 3.45 3.02 -22.56
C VAL A 18 2.77 4.09 -21.71
N LYS A 19 3.34 4.42 -20.54
CA LYS A 19 2.81 5.45 -19.64
C LYS A 19 2.80 6.84 -20.29
N ALA A 20 3.85 7.20 -21.06
CA ALA A 20 3.92 8.47 -21.75
C ALA A 20 2.85 8.58 -22.84
N LYS A 21 2.66 7.55 -23.67
CA LYS A 21 1.61 7.47 -24.69
C LYS A 21 0.23 7.62 -24.06
N ARG A 22 -0.08 6.81 -23.04
CA ARG A 22 -1.36 6.88 -22.33
C ARG A 22 -1.61 8.23 -21.66
N LYS A 23 -0.56 8.93 -21.20
CA LYS A 23 -0.68 10.29 -20.67
C LYS A 23 -1.09 11.32 -21.71
N LEU A 24 -0.64 11.15 -22.96
CA LEU A 24 -1.04 12.01 -24.08
C LEU A 24 -2.47 11.74 -24.53
N GLU A 25 -2.86 10.46 -24.59
CA GLU A 25 -4.21 10.03 -25.01
C GLU A 25 -5.27 10.37 -23.95
N ASP A 26 -4.94 10.21 -22.67
CA ASP A 26 -5.83 10.46 -21.53
C ASP A 26 -5.11 11.27 -20.43
N PRO A 27 -4.94 12.60 -20.63
CA PRO A 27 -4.24 13.46 -19.68
C PRO A 27 -4.97 13.59 -18.32
N ARG A 28 -6.28 13.32 -18.30
CA ARG A 28 -7.10 13.36 -17.07
C ARG A 28 -7.14 12.04 -16.33
N LYS A 29 -6.52 11.00 -16.88
CA LYS A 29 -6.45 9.64 -16.28
C LYS A 29 -7.84 9.04 -15.96
N LYS A 30 -8.84 9.27 -16.82
CA LYS A 30 -10.21 8.78 -16.62
C LYS A 30 -10.53 7.50 -17.37
N ASP A 31 -9.71 7.15 -18.35
CA ASP A 31 -9.84 5.91 -19.12
C ASP A 31 -9.03 4.81 -18.44
N PHE A 32 -9.71 3.86 -17.82
CA PHE A 32 -9.11 2.70 -17.14
C PHE A 32 -8.94 1.49 -18.06
N THR A 33 -9.21 1.62 -19.35
CA THR A 33 -9.02 0.53 -20.31
C THR A 33 -7.57 0.03 -20.29
N PRO A 34 -7.33 -1.28 -20.16
CA PRO A 34 -5.99 -1.85 -20.20
C PRO A 34 -5.27 -1.58 -21.51
N THR A 35 -3.95 -1.55 -21.46
CA THR A 35 -3.11 -1.48 -22.65
C THR A 35 -2.65 -2.86 -23.05
N GLU A 36 -2.85 -3.23 -24.32
CA GLU A 36 -2.38 -4.50 -24.87
C GLU A 36 -1.06 -4.29 -25.59
N LEU A 37 -0.06 -5.10 -25.22
CA LEU A 37 1.24 -5.14 -25.87
C LEU A 37 1.39 -6.50 -26.56
N HIS A 38 1.45 -6.47 -27.89
CA HIS A 38 1.53 -7.70 -28.70
C HIS A 38 2.98 -7.99 -29.09
N PHE A 39 3.45 -9.17 -28.72
CA PHE A 39 4.76 -9.70 -29.05
C PHE A 39 4.55 -11.07 -29.75
N GLY A 40 4.19 -11.06 -31.03
CA GLY A 40 3.87 -12.27 -31.76
C GLY A 40 2.75 -13.09 -31.08
N ASP A 41 3.10 -14.27 -30.56
CA ASP A 41 2.16 -15.19 -29.90
C ASP A 41 1.86 -14.78 -28.43
N ILE A 42 2.59 -13.81 -27.87
CA ILE A 42 2.40 -13.34 -26.49
C ILE A 42 1.73 -11.97 -26.49
N THR A 43 0.66 -11.84 -25.72
CA THR A 43 0.01 -10.56 -25.47
C THR A 43 0.03 -10.27 -23.98
N PHE A 44 0.67 -9.17 -23.59
CA PHE A 44 0.54 -8.64 -22.24
C PHE A 44 -0.62 -7.66 -22.17
N VAL A 45 -1.49 -7.85 -21.18
CA VAL A 45 -2.61 -6.96 -20.85
C VAL A 45 -2.21 -6.18 -19.60
N ILE A 46 -1.82 -4.93 -19.79
CA ILE A 46 -1.22 -4.11 -18.74
C ILE A 46 -2.28 -3.17 -18.14
N ALA A 47 -2.34 -3.12 -16.81
CA ALA A 47 -3.21 -2.20 -16.10
C ALA A 47 -2.96 -0.74 -16.52
N ARG A 48 -3.99 0.10 -16.49
CA ARG A 48 -3.85 1.55 -16.78
C ARG A 48 -3.01 2.27 -15.73
N HIS A 49 -3.16 1.86 -14.46
CA HIS A 49 -2.45 2.43 -13.31
C HIS A 49 -1.74 1.32 -12.54
N PHE A 50 -0.46 1.49 -12.32
CA PHE A 50 0.43 0.60 -11.57
C PHE A 50 1.81 1.26 -11.39
N GLY A 51 2.67 0.66 -10.55
CA GLY A 51 4.03 1.15 -10.32
C GLY A 51 4.07 2.38 -9.41
N PHE A 52 5.22 3.01 -9.31
CA PHE A 52 5.48 4.06 -8.34
C PHE A 52 4.43 5.16 -8.32
N CYS A 53 3.92 5.46 -7.11
CA CYS A 53 3.03 6.59 -6.85
C CYS A 53 3.82 7.83 -6.41
N TYR A 54 3.13 8.97 -6.29
CA TYR A 54 3.71 10.22 -5.81
C TYR A 54 4.45 10.08 -4.46
N GLY A 55 3.84 9.40 -3.49
CA GLY A 55 4.43 9.22 -2.16
C GLY A 55 5.74 8.45 -2.22
N VAL A 56 5.79 7.39 -3.04
CA VAL A 56 6.97 6.55 -3.24
C VAL A 56 8.09 7.33 -3.97
N GLU A 57 7.78 8.01 -5.08
CA GLU A 57 8.79 8.81 -5.79
C GLU A 57 9.35 9.94 -4.92
N ASN A 58 8.51 10.60 -4.11
CA ASN A 58 8.96 11.61 -3.15
C ASN A 58 9.87 11.03 -2.07
N ALA A 59 9.55 9.84 -1.56
CA ALA A 59 10.35 9.19 -0.54
C ALA A 59 11.74 8.79 -1.07
N ILE A 60 11.80 8.23 -2.28
CA ILE A 60 13.05 7.87 -2.95
C ILE A 60 13.90 9.14 -3.23
N GLU A 61 13.33 10.19 -3.84
CA GLU A 61 14.02 11.45 -4.12
C GLU A 61 14.66 12.03 -2.85
N LYS A 62 13.89 12.12 -1.75
CA LYS A 62 14.38 12.64 -0.47
C LYS A 62 15.49 11.79 0.14
N SER A 63 15.40 10.46 0.02
CA SER A 63 16.42 9.55 0.55
C SER A 63 17.74 9.70 -0.19
N TYR A 64 17.71 9.76 -1.52
CA TYR A 64 18.91 10.02 -2.32
C TYR A 64 19.48 11.42 -2.07
N LYS A 65 18.62 12.42 -1.89
CA LYS A 65 19.04 13.76 -1.50
C LYS A 65 19.74 13.75 -0.15
N ALA A 66 19.20 13.03 0.85
CA ALA A 66 19.82 12.89 2.16
C ALA A 66 21.25 12.29 2.05
N ILE A 67 21.42 11.23 1.24
CA ILE A 67 22.70 10.57 0.99
C ILE A 67 23.69 11.57 0.36
N HIS A 68 23.28 12.28 -0.69
CA HIS A 68 24.13 13.21 -1.42
C HIS A 68 24.55 14.42 -0.60
N GLU A 69 23.64 14.99 0.18
CA GLU A 69 23.90 16.20 0.98
C GLU A 69 24.68 15.91 2.27
N ASN A 70 24.72 14.65 2.74
CA ASN A 70 25.33 14.28 4.01
C ASN A 70 26.31 13.10 3.90
N PRO A 71 27.34 13.16 3.03
CA PRO A 71 28.20 12.01 2.74
C PRO A 71 29.07 11.56 3.93
N SER A 72 29.20 12.37 4.98
CA SER A 72 29.98 12.05 6.19
C SER A 72 29.13 11.64 7.39
N LYS A 73 27.79 11.72 7.30
CA LYS A 73 26.89 11.37 8.40
C LYS A 73 26.47 9.91 8.33
N ARG A 74 26.16 9.33 9.50
CA ARG A 74 25.39 8.09 9.55
C ARG A 74 23.94 8.42 9.23
N ILE A 75 23.36 7.72 8.25
CA ILE A 75 21.99 7.93 7.83
C ILE A 75 21.19 6.65 8.11
N TYR A 76 20.10 6.81 8.81
CA TYR A 76 19.21 5.71 9.18
C TYR A 76 17.85 5.90 8.52
N LEU A 77 17.23 4.79 8.14
CA LEU A 77 15.81 4.69 7.91
C LEU A 77 15.15 4.22 9.20
N LEU A 78 14.08 4.87 9.64
CA LEU A 78 13.38 4.42 10.83
C LEU A 78 12.90 2.97 10.69
N SER A 79 12.30 2.65 9.52
CA SER A 79 11.96 1.29 9.09
C SER A 79 12.06 1.21 7.57
N GLN A 80 11.51 0.16 6.94
CA GLN A 80 11.47 0.08 5.48
C GLN A 80 10.87 1.36 4.87
N MET A 81 11.56 1.93 3.87
CA MET A 81 11.09 3.16 3.20
C MET A 81 9.70 2.96 2.58
N ILE A 82 9.54 1.84 1.91
CA ILE A 82 8.32 1.34 1.27
C ILE A 82 8.33 -0.18 1.31
N HIS A 83 7.18 -0.81 1.12
CA HIS A 83 7.08 -2.28 1.07
C HIS A 83 7.52 -2.82 -0.29
N ASN A 84 8.81 -2.66 -0.61
CA ASN A 84 9.46 -3.24 -1.79
C ASN A 84 10.91 -3.60 -1.46
N PRO A 85 11.30 -4.90 -1.50
CA PRO A 85 12.64 -5.36 -1.13
C PRO A 85 13.74 -4.71 -1.96
N ALA A 86 13.58 -4.65 -3.29
CA ALA A 86 14.62 -4.13 -4.19
C ALA A 86 14.96 -2.65 -3.90
N VAL A 87 13.95 -1.84 -3.52
CA VAL A 87 14.19 -0.43 -3.15
C VAL A 87 14.90 -0.34 -1.80
N ASN A 88 14.52 -1.16 -0.83
CA ASN A 88 15.15 -1.14 0.48
C ASN A 88 16.59 -1.66 0.42
N GLU A 89 16.86 -2.72 -0.35
CA GLU A 89 18.21 -3.26 -0.58
C GLU A 89 19.11 -2.24 -1.29
N ASP A 90 18.57 -1.54 -2.28
CA ASP A 90 19.28 -0.47 -2.97
C ASP A 90 19.67 0.65 -2.00
N LEU A 91 18.76 1.15 -1.17
CA LEU A 91 19.08 2.16 -0.16
C LEU A 91 20.11 1.66 0.85
N MET A 92 20.04 0.40 1.29
CA MET A 92 21.05 -0.20 2.17
C MET A 92 22.41 -0.31 1.48
N SER A 93 22.46 -0.61 0.18
CA SER A 93 23.72 -0.63 -0.60
C SER A 93 24.43 0.72 -0.62
N HIS A 94 23.67 1.80 -0.43
CA HIS A 94 24.18 3.18 -0.28
C HIS A 94 24.51 3.55 1.17
N GLY A 95 24.54 2.58 2.09
CA GLY A 95 24.99 2.75 3.48
C GLY A 95 23.90 3.10 4.48
N LEU A 96 22.64 3.11 4.10
CA LEU A 96 21.53 3.30 5.04
C LEU A 96 21.30 2.05 5.88
N GLN A 97 20.90 2.23 7.13
CA GLN A 97 20.56 1.14 8.06
C GLN A 97 19.18 1.34 8.63
N PHE A 98 18.46 0.23 8.92
CA PHE A 98 17.16 0.30 9.56
C PHE A 98 17.29 0.35 11.08
N LEU A 99 16.54 1.25 11.73
CA LEU A 99 16.45 1.33 13.19
C LEU A 99 15.49 0.28 13.75
N GLN A 100 14.43 -0.04 13.03
CA GLN A 100 13.45 -1.05 13.41
C GLN A 100 12.93 -1.82 12.19
N ASP A 101 12.30 -2.95 12.43
CA ASP A 101 11.55 -3.69 11.40
C ASP A 101 10.15 -3.08 11.18
N THR A 102 9.39 -3.65 10.25
CA THR A 102 8.03 -3.20 9.93
C THR A 102 7.01 -3.42 11.05
N GLU A 103 7.30 -4.29 12.00
CA GLU A 103 6.46 -4.53 13.18
C GLU A 103 6.81 -3.58 14.34
N GLY A 104 7.88 -2.79 14.20
CA GLY A 104 8.37 -1.84 15.20
C GLY A 104 9.35 -2.44 16.20
N LYS A 105 9.84 -3.67 15.96
CA LYS A 105 10.91 -4.25 16.75
C LYS A 105 12.23 -3.55 16.43
N GLN A 106 12.87 -3.04 17.47
CA GLN A 106 14.12 -2.31 17.36
C GLN A 106 15.26 -3.23 16.89
N LEU A 107 15.95 -2.83 15.83
CA LEU A 107 17.14 -3.49 15.26
C LEU A 107 18.41 -2.82 15.76
N ILE A 108 18.40 -1.49 15.84
CA ILE A 108 19.47 -0.65 16.36
C ILE A 108 18.90 0.16 17.53
N PRO A 109 19.48 0.09 18.74
CA PRO A 109 19.00 0.85 19.89
C PRO A 109 19.03 2.37 19.62
N PHE A 110 17.92 3.06 19.88
CA PHE A 110 17.84 4.52 19.68
C PHE A 110 18.85 5.27 20.53
N GLU A 111 19.24 4.71 21.68
CA GLU A 111 20.24 5.26 22.60
C GLU A 111 21.65 5.33 21.98
N THR A 112 21.89 4.64 20.85
CA THR A 112 23.15 4.70 20.10
C THR A 112 23.22 5.88 19.12
N LEU A 113 22.08 6.54 18.90
CA LEU A 113 21.98 7.72 18.04
C LEU A 113 22.53 8.95 18.74
N THR A 114 23.03 9.87 17.96
CA THR A 114 23.51 11.17 18.39
C THR A 114 22.87 12.28 17.56
N LYS A 115 22.96 13.53 18.00
CA LYS A 115 22.48 14.69 17.24
C LYS A 115 23.14 14.87 15.85
N ASP A 116 24.27 14.20 15.61
CA ASP A 116 24.98 14.27 14.34
C ASP A 116 24.49 13.23 13.33
N ASP A 117 23.66 12.30 13.78
CA ASP A 117 23.02 11.29 12.95
C ASP A 117 21.79 11.87 12.25
N LEU A 118 21.37 11.22 11.17
CA LEU A 118 20.19 11.58 10.41
C LEU A 118 19.23 10.41 10.36
N VAL A 119 17.96 10.65 10.67
CA VAL A 119 16.91 9.65 10.59
C VAL A 119 15.84 10.06 9.59
N ILE A 120 15.62 9.23 8.59
CA ILE A 120 14.58 9.40 7.58
C ILE A 120 13.31 8.68 8.06
N ILE A 121 12.23 9.43 8.23
CA ILE A 121 10.91 8.87 8.50
C ILE A 121 10.33 8.30 7.20
N PRO A 122 9.86 7.04 7.16
CA PRO A 122 9.36 6.40 5.95
C PRO A 122 8.04 6.99 5.45
N ALA A 123 7.63 6.59 4.24
CA ALA A 123 6.40 7.10 3.61
C ALA A 123 5.12 6.84 4.42
N PHE A 124 5.13 5.87 5.32
CA PHE A 124 4.01 5.51 6.22
C PHE A 124 3.86 6.44 7.43
N GLY A 125 4.84 7.34 7.66
CA GLY A 125 4.95 8.11 8.88
C GLY A 125 5.45 7.28 10.05
N THR A 126 5.30 7.81 11.27
CA THR A 126 5.61 7.11 12.51
C THR A 126 4.71 7.57 13.65
N THR A 127 4.83 6.93 14.80
CA THR A 127 4.07 7.29 16.00
C THR A 127 4.68 8.51 16.70
N LEU A 128 3.84 9.27 17.39
CA LEU A 128 4.27 10.46 18.14
C LEU A 128 5.30 10.12 19.23
N GLU A 129 5.19 8.94 19.84
CA GLU A 129 6.13 8.49 20.86
C GLU A 129 7.55 8.28 20.30
N ILE A 130 7.66 7.82 19.04
CA ILE A 130 8.94 7.67 18.34
C ILE A 130 9.48 9.04 17.92
N GLU A 131 8.63 9.92 17.40
CA GLU A 131 9.01 11.31 17.07
C GLU A 131 9.57 12.04 18.29
N GLU A 132 8.89 11.93 19.43
CA GLU A 132 9.34 12.51 20.69
C GLU A 132 10.69 11.95 21.14
N LYS A 133 10.87 10.62 21.10
CA LYS A 133 12.15 9.98 21.48
C LYS A 133 13.30 10.46 20.59
N LEU A 134 13.12 10.51 19.28
CA LEU A 134 14.15 10.95 18.34
C LEU A 134 14.46 12.46 18.52
N THR A 135 13.43 13.26 18.74
CA THR A 135 13.58 14.71 19.02
C THR A 135 14.34 14.95 20.34
N ASN A 136 14.07 14.17 21.38
CA ASN A 136 14.75 14.28 22.67
C ASN A 136 16.24 13.89 22.59
N ILE A 137 16.62 13.01 21.65
CA ILE A 137 18.04 12.70 21.33
C ILE A 137 18.69 13.87 20.59
N GLY A 138 17.89 14.74 19.95
CA GLY A 138 18.34 15.88 19.13
C GLY A 138 18.57 15.51 17.66
N VAL A 139 18.06 14.37 17.19
CA VAL A 139 18.14 13.94 15.78
C VAL A 139 17.17 14.77 14.94
N ASP A 140 17.63 15.24 13.78
CA ASP A 140 16.75 15.88 12.79
C ASP A 140 15.89 14.82 12.09
N ILE A 141 14.59 14.86 12.35
CA ILE A 141 13.58 13.99 11.72
C ILE A 141 12.69 14.77 10.73
N THR A 142 12.90 16.07 10.55
CA THR A 142 12.01 16.93 9.77
C THR A 142 12.51 17.19 8.36
N THR A 143 13.80 17.45 8.19
CA THR A 143 14.41 17.87 6.91
C THR A 143 14.18 16.81 5.80
N TYR A 144 14.33 15.53 6.15
CA TYR A 144 14.15 14.41 5.21
C TYR A 144 12.96 13.54 5.56
N ASN A 145 11.96 14.08 6.25
CA ASN A 145 10.70 13.38 6.49
C ASN A 145 10.02 13.06 5.16
N THR A 146 9.73 11.78 4.93
CA THR A 146 9.13 11.29 3.69
C THR A 146 7.66 10.89 3.85
N THR A 147 7.06 11.14 5.01
CA THR A 147 5.63 10.86 5.26
C THR A 147 4.79 11.33 4.07
N CYS A 148 3.98 10.42 3.57
CA CYS A 148 3.17 10.70 2.41
C CYS A 148 2.05 11.70 2.75
N PRO A 149 1.84 12.78 1.97
CA PRO A 149 0.78 13.75 2.22
C PRO A 149 -0.63 13.13 2.28
N PHE A 150 -0.84 11.97 1.68
CA PHE A 150 -2.11 11.25 1.77
C PHE A 150 -2.30 10.56 3.12
N VAL A 151 -1.22 10.15 3.79
CA VAL A 151 -1.24 9.65 5.18
C VAL A 151 -1.53 10.83 6.12
N GLU A 152 -0.82 11.95 5.99
CA GLU A 152 -1.09 13.16 6.78
C GLU A 152 -2.54 13.65 6.62
N LYS A 153 -3.13 13.49 5.43
CA LYS A 153 -4.54 13.83 5.20
C LYS A 153 -5.50 12.97 6.05
N VAL A 154 -5.16 11.72 6.32
CA VAL A 154 -5.95 10.87 7.24
C VAL A 154 -5.85 11.40 8.66
N TRP A 155 -4.64 11.78 9.11
CA TRP A 155 -4.43 12.38 10.44
C TRP A 155 -5.23 13.67 10.62
N ASN A 156 -5.13 14.59 9.66
CA ASN A 156 -5.91 15.85 9.67
C ASN A 156 -7.43 15.61 9.64
N ARG A 157 -7.88 14.50 9.01
CA ARG A 157 -9.29 14.13 9.03
C ARG A 157 -9.70 13.62 10.41
N SER A 158 -8.87 12.81 11.05
CA SER A 158 -9.10 12.31 12.41
C SER A 158 -9.16 13.46 13.42
N GLU A 159 -8.27 14.44 13.32
CA GLU A 159 -8.28 15.65 14.15
C GLU A 159 -9.63 16.39 14.04
N LYS A 160 -10.11 16.66 12.82
CA LYS A 160 -11.41 17.32 12.59
C LYS A 160 -12.60 16.53 13.14
N LEU A 161 -12.53 15.20 13.12
CA LEU A 161 -13.54 14.36 13.73
C LEU A 161 -13.50 14.48 15.26
N GLY A 162 -12.30 14.54 15.84
CA GLY A 162 -12.11 14.77 17.28
C GLY A 162 -12.69 16.12 17.74
N GLU A 163 -12.52 17.20 16.97
CA GLU A 163 -13.10 18.52 17.26
C GLU A 163 -14.64 18.48 17.39
N THR A 164 -15.28 17.48 16.76
CA THR A 164 -16.73 17.27 16.81
C THR A 164 -17.13 16.11 17.74
N ASN A 165 -16.23 15.70 18.62
CA ASN A 165 -16.41 14.65 19.63
C ASN A 165 -16.81 13.29 19.03
N HIS A 166 -16.26 12.93 17.86
CA HIS A 166 -16.42 11.59 17.27
C HIS A 166 -15.25 10.71 17.67
N THR A 167 -15.55 9.49 18.04
CA THR A 167 -14.56 8.41 18.14
C THR A 167 -14.08 8.02 16.75
N ILE A 168 -12.79 7.83 16.58
CA ILE A 168 -12.17 7.50 15.31
C ILE A 168 -12.11 5.97 15.17
N ILE A 169 -12.88 5.44 14.24
CA ILE A 169 -12.80 4.02 13.84
C ILE A 169 -11.84 3.92 12.68
N ILE A 170 -10.69 3.26 12.90
CA ILE A 170 -9.62 3.15 11.90
C ILE A 170 -9.71 1.77 11.25
N HIS A 171 -10.20 1.70 10.02
CA HIS A 171 -10.13 0.47 9.23
C HIS A 171 -8.71 0.22 8.75
N GLY A 172 -8.06 -0.79 9.29
CA GLY A 172 -6.66 -1.10 8.97
C GLY A 172 -6.10 -2.29 9.74
N LYS A 173 -4.94 -2.76 9.29
CA LYS A 173 -4.22 -3.84 9.95
C LYS A 173 -3.46 -3.27 11.16
N HIS A 174 -3.82 -3.67 12.37
CA HIS A 174 -3.25 -3.15 13.63
C HIS A 174 -1.70 -3.11 13.66
N GLN A 175 -1.04 -4.13 13.12
CA GLN A 175 0.43 -4.20 13.10
C GLN A 175 1.08 -3.38 11.98
N HIS A 176 0.31 -2.89 11.00
CA HIS A 176 0.86 -2.14 9.88
C HIS A 176 1.37 -0.77 10.32
N GLU A 177 2.54 -0.35 9.83
CA GLU A 177 3.22 0.90 10.21
C GLU A 177 2.31 2.12 10.07
N GLU A 178 1.62 2.27 8.93
CA GLU A 178 0.69 3.37 8.68
C GLU A 178 -0.49 3.37 9.67
N THR A 179 -1.02 2.18 10.00
CA THR A 179 -2.14 2.08 10.97
C THR A 179 -1.68 2.47 12.36
N ARG A 180 -0.48 2.05 12.79
CA ARG A 180 0.10 2.46 14.07
C ARG A 180 0.33 3.97 14.13
N ALA A 181 0.91 4.55 13.07
CA ALA A 181 1.09 5.99 12.98
C ALA A 181 -0.25 6.73 13.04
N THR A 182 -1.23 6.34 12.21
CA THR A 182 -2.57 6.93 12.21
C THR A 182 -3.25 6.79 13.57
N PHE A 183 -3.14 5.64 14.23
CA PHE A 183 -3.72 5.42 15.55
C PHE A 183 -3.07 6.33 16.61
N SER A 184 -1.73 6.45 16.62
CA SER A 184 -1.01 7.34 17.53
C SER A 184 -1.45 8.80 17.36
N HIS A 185 -1.46 9.32 16.14
CA HIS A 185 -1.90 10.68 15.84
C HIS A 185 -3.40 10.92 16.13
N SER A 186 -4.26 9.94 15.88
CA SER A 186 -5.69 10.06 16.15
C SER A 186 -5.98 10.05 17.65
N SER A 187 -5.28 9.20 18.41
CA SER A 187 -5.50 8.99 19.85
C SER A 187 -5.17 10.19 20.72
N THR A 188 -4.39 11.16 20.21
CA THR A 188 -4.14 12.44 20.92
C THR A 188 -5.30 13.41 20.82
N ASN A 189 -6.17 13.25 19.81
CA ASN A 189 -7.24 14.20 19.52
C ASN A 189 -8.63 13.63 19.88
N ALA A 190 -8.79 12.30 19.87
CA ALA A 190 -10.07 11.65 20.12
C ALA A 190 -9.90 10.20 20.58
N PRO A 191 -10.89 9.62 21.29
CA PRO A 191 -10.97 8.17 21.45
C PRO A 191 -10.85 7.47 20.12
N SER A 192 -10.01 6.44 20.02
CA SER A 192 -9.71 5.78 18.76
C SER A 192 -9.74 4.25 18.91
N LEU A 193 -10.23 3.57 17.87
CA LEU A 193 -10.37 2.12 17.80
C LEU A 193 -9.96 1.62 16.43
N ILE A 194 -9.14 0.55 16.37
CA ILE A 194 -8.76 -0.10 15.12
C ILE A 194 -9.71 -1.29 14.86
N VAL A 195 -10.23 -1.35 13.63
CA VAL A 195 -11.06 -2.43 13.09
C VAL A 195 -10.38 -3.00 11.85
N LYS A 196 -10.10 -4.30 11.86
CA LYS A 196 -9.35 -4.96 10.80
C LYS A 196 -10.17 -5.24 9.56
N ASP A 197 -11.41 -5.71 9.74
CA ASP A 197 -12.29 -6.22 8.68
C ASP A 197 -13.76 -6.13 9.09
N ILE A 198 -14.67 -6.58 8.20
CA ILE A 198 -16.12 -6.58 8.46
C ILE A 198 -16.51 -7.47 9.65
N ASN A 199 -15.76 -8.51 9.97
CA ASN A 199 -16.10 -9.38 11.10
C ASN A 199 -15.85 -8.65 12.42
N GLU A 200 -14.74 -7.94 12.56
CA GLU A 200 -14.50 -7.07 13.72
C GLU A 200 -15.52 -5.92 13.77
N ALA A 201 -15.89 -5.35 12.63
CA ALA A 201 -16.93 -4.32 12.57
C ALA A 201 -18.29 -4.87 13.07
N LYS A 202 -18.63 -6.11 12.74
CA LYS A 202 -19.84 -6.77 13.25
C LYS A 202 -19.81 -6.97 14.76
N ILE A 203 -18.66 -7.32 15.33
CA ILE A 203 -18.51 -7.43 16.80
C ILE A 203 -18.67 -6.04 17.45
N LEU A 204 -18.05 -5.00 16.86
CA LEU A 204 -18.23 -3.62 17.30
C LEU A 204 -19.70 -3.20 17.26
N GLY A 205 -20.40 -3.48 16.15
CA GLY A 205 -21.83 -3.17 15.98
C GLY A 205 -22.71 -3.90 16.97
N ALA A 206 -22.46 -5.19 17.21
CA ALA A 206 -23.20 -5.97 18.19
C ALA A 206 -23.03 -5.42 19.62
N TYR A 207 -21.82 -4.94 19.96
CA TYR A 207 -21.59 -4.26 21.24
C TYR A 207 -22.35 -2.94 21.32
N ILE A 208 -22.28 -2.12 20.30
CA ILE A 208 -23.01 -0.83 20.23
C ILE A 208 -24.54 -1.03 20.44
N LEU A 209 -25.10 -2.13 19.93
CA LEU A 209 -26.52 -2.47 20.07
C LEU A 209 -26.84 -3.18 21.38
N GLY A 210 -25.86 -3.49 22.23
CA GLY A 210 -26.04 -4.22 23.49
C GLY A 210 -26.32 -5.71 23.32
N GLU A 211 -25.98 -6.28 22.16
CA GLU A 211 -26.20 -7.71 21.82
C GLU A 211 -25.11 -8.63 22.37
N ILE A 212 -23.94 -8.08 22.73
CA ILE A 212 -22.82 -8.81 23.33
C ILE A 212 -22.30 -8.11 24.58
N PRO A 213 -21.74 -8.88 25.57
CA PRO A 213 -21.18 -8.30 26.79
C PRO A 213 -19.85 -7.58 26.56
N LEU A 214 -19.48 -6.69 27.49
CA LEU A 214 -18.23 -5.94 27.50
C LEU A 214 -16.99 -6.83 27.38
N ASP A 215 -16.95 -7.98 28.03
CA ASP A 215 -15.80 -8.89 28.00
C ASP A 215 -15.48 -9.38 26.58
N THR A 216 -16.51 -9.62 25.75
CA THR A 216 -16.32 -10.00 24.33
C THR A 216 -15.70 -8.85 23.54
N PHE A 217 -16.17 -7.62 23.77
CA PHE A 217 -15.61 -6.42 23.16
C PHE A 217 -14.13 -6.25 23.56
N LEU A 218 -13.82 -6.29 24.87
CA LEU A 218 -12.46 -6.12 25.38
C LEU A 218 -11.51 -7.21 24.88
N ALA A 219 -11.97 -8.46 24.75
CA ALA A 219 -11.15 -9.54 24.19
C ALA A 219 -10.80 -9.32 22.72
N THR A 220 -11.79 -8.85 21.90
CA THR A 220 -11.60 -8.63 20.46
C THR A 220 -10.71 -7.42 20.16
N PHE A 221 -10.91 -6.34 20.93
CA PHE A 221 -10.23 -5.07 20.70
C PHE A 221 -9.06 -4.82 21.66
N LYS A 222 -8.56 -5.86 22.29
CA LYS A 222 -7.35 -5.79 23.13
C LYS A 222 -6.19 -5.15 22.36
N ASN A 223 -5.58 -4.12 22.92
CA ASN A 223 -4.49 -3.32 22.31
C ASN A 223 -4.88 -2.58 21.00
N LYS A 224 -6.16 -2.45 20.70
CA LYS A 224 -6.67 -1.75 19.51
C LYS A 224 -7.47 -0.50 19.86
N THR A 225 -7.59 -0.15 21.13
CA THR A 225 -8.23 1.07 21.64
C THR A 225 -7.22 2.03 22.22
N SER A 226 -7.50 3.33 22.15
CA SER A 226 -6.70 4.37 22.80
C SER A 226 -6.71 4.22 24.32
N VAL A 227 -5.74 4.83 24.99
CA VAL A 227 -5.68 4.89 26.45
C VAL A 227 -6.93 5.58 26.99
N HIS A 228 -7.50 5.04 28.07
CA HIS A 228 -8.75 5.53 28.68
C HIS A 228 -10.01 5.42 27.81
N PHE A 229 -9.98 4.61 26.74
CA PHE A 229 -11.16 4.36 25.92
C PHE A 229 -12.27 3.68 26.75
N ASP A 230 -13.42 4.35 26.83
CA ASP A 230 -14.62 3.83 27.48
C ASP A 230 -15.69 3.52 26.42
N PRO A 231 -15.94 2.23 26.11
CA PRO A 231 -16.86 1.88 25.04
C PRO A 231 -18.35 2.27 25.31
N GLU A 232 -18.73 2.57 26.56
CA GLU A 232 -20.08 3.01 26.88
C GLU A 232 -20.31 4.47 26.47
N THR A 233 -19.32 5.31 26.69
CA THR A 233 -19.39 6.76 26.41
C THR A 233 -18.85 7.09 25.03
N ASP A 234 -17.75 6.47 24.62
CA ASP A 234 -17.00 6.86 23.42
C ASP A 234 -17.68 6.36 22.13
N LEU A 235 -18.51 5.32 22.17
CA LEU A 235 -19.20 4.78 21.00
C LEU A 235 -20.56 5.43 20.72
N GLN A 236 -20.82 6.63 21.25
CA GLN A 236 -22.06 7.36 20.96
C GLN A 236 -21.99 8.15 19.65
N LYS A 237 -20.78 8.58 19.25
CA LYS A 237 -20.51 9.29 17.99
C LYS A 237 -19.27 8.70 17.35
N ILE A 238 -19.35 8.27 16.11
CA ILE A 238 -18.23 7.63 15.42
C ILE A 238 -17.94 8.27 14.06
N GLY A 239 -16.69 8.23 13.65
CA GLY A 239 -16.28 8.55 12.29
C GLY A 239 -15.27 7.51 11.79
N VAL A 240 -15.44 7.03 10.56
CA VAL A 240 -14.58 6.01 9.98
C VAL A 240 -13.48 6.66 9.15
N VAL A 241 -12.24 6.29 9.40
CA VAL A 241 -11.08 6.54 8.52
C VAL A 241 -10.41 5.21 8.20
N ASN A 242 -9.51 5.17 7.24
CA ASN A 242 -8.86 3.91 6.87
C ASN A 242 -7.37 4.09 6.57
N GLN A 243 -6.60 3.03 6.78
CA GLN A 243 -5.27 2.88 6.21
C GLN A 243 -5.38 3.11 4.70
N THR A 244 -4.52 3.98 4.14
CA THR A 244 -4.66 4.49 2.76
C THR A 244 -4.57 3.42 1.67
N THR A 245 -4.14 2.21 2.01
CA THR A 245 -3.92 1.09 1.10
C THR A 245 -4.94 -0.05 1.24
N MET A 246 -6.04 0.14 2.00
CA MET A 246 -7.10 -0.88 2.15
C MET A 246 -7.95 -1.03 0.88
N LEU A 247 -8.75 -2.09 0.79
CA LEU A 247 -9.74 -2.25 -0.28
C LEU A 247 -10.87 -1.22 -0.12
N ALA A 248 -11.18 -0.53 -1.21
CA ALA A 248 -12.27 0.46 -1.25
C ALA A 248 -13.62 -0.15 -0.91
N SER A 249 -13.90 -1.35 -1.46
CA SER A 249 -15.15 -2.09 -1.21
C SER A 249 -15.30 -2.48 0.26
N GLU A 250 -14.23 -2.95 0.92
CA GLU A 250 -14.28 -3.30 2.34
C GLU A 250 -14.49 -2.08 3.24
N THR A 251 -13.77 -0.98 2.97
CA THR A 251 -13.96 0.26 3.72
C THR A 251 -15.41 0.76 3.59
N GLN A 252 -15.96 0.70 2.38
CA GLN A 252 -17.35 1.08 2.14
C GLN A 252 -18.32 0.16 2.86
N GLU A 253 -18.13 -1.17 2.82
CA GLU A 253 -18.96 -2.15 3.51
C GLU A 253 -18.99 -1.91 5.02
N ILE A 254 -17.80 -1.70 5.64
CA ILE A 254 -17.69 -1.40 7.07
C ILE A 254 -18.40 -0.10 7.41
N THR A 255 -18.20 0.95 6.62
CA THR A 255 -18.82 2.26 6.84
C THR A 255 -20.36 2.19 6.76
N LEU A 256 -20.88 1.50 5.76
CA LEU A 256 -22.33 1.32 5.59
C LEU A 256 -22.91 0.47 6.72
N TYR A 257 -22.24 -0.62 7.10
CA TYR A 257 -22.66 -1.46 8.21
C TYR A 257 -22.72 -0.67 9.53
N LEU A 258 -21.67 0.06 9.87
CA LEU A 258 -21.64 0.87 11.09
C LEU A 258 -22.71 1.98 11.06
N ARG A 259 -22.99 2.54 9.87
CA ARG A 259 -24.08 3.50 9.71
C ARG A 259 -25.44 2.88 10.02
N GLU A 260 -25.70 1.66 9.55
CA GLU A 260 -26.92 0.92 9.87
C GLU A 260 -27.04 0.61 11.37
N VAL A 261 -25.93 0.25 12.01
CA VAL A 261 -25.86 0.05 13.47
C VAL A 261 -26.26 1.33 14.22
N MET A 262 -25.71 2.47 13.82
CA MET A 262 -26.00 3.76 14.46
C MET A 262 -27.44 4.21 14.20
N ILE A 263 -28.02 3.91 13.03
CA ILE A 263 -29.45 4.13 12.75
C ILE A 263 -30.33 3.29 13.67
N LYS A 264 -30.01 2.00 13.85
CA LYS A 264 -30.75 1.11 14.76
C LYS A 264 -30.71 1.59 16.20
N LYS A 265 -29.58 2.15 16.64
CA LYS A 265 -29.41 2.64 18.02
C LYS A 265 -30.07 3.99 18.27
N HIS A 266 -29.92 4.94 17.34
CA HIS A 266 -30.27 6.35 17.57
C HIS A 266 -31.45 6.85 16.72
N GLY A 267 -31.88 6.09 15.72
CA GLY A 267 -32.90 6.50 14.75
C GLY A 267 -32.34 7.24 13.55
N GLU A 268 -33.07 7.21 12.44
CA GLU A 268 -32.64 7.80 11.17
C GLU A 268 -32.58 9.33 11.20
N GLU A 269 -33.47 9.97 11.99
CA GLU A 269 -33.54 11.43 12.11
C GLU A 269 -32.29 12.03 12.78
N GLN A 270 -31.68 11.30 13.71
CA GLN A 270 -30.51 11.76 14.49
C GLN A 270 -29.17 11.28 13.93
N ILE A 271 -29.17 10.45 12.87
CA ILE A 271 -27.97 9.77 12.39
C ILE A 271 -26.80 10.72 12.09
N LYS A 272 -27.07 11.94 11.62
CA LYS A 272 -26.03 12.93 11.30
C LYS A 272 -25.26 13.44 12.52
N GLU A 273 -25.82 13.28 13.72
CA GLU A 273 -25.18 13.64 14.98
C GLU A 273 -24.29 12.52 15.52
N HIS A 274 -24.55 11.28 15.10
CA HIS A 274 -23.95 10.07 15.67
C HIS A 274 -22.92 9.40 14.74
N ILE A 275 -22.98 9.65 13.42
CA ILE A 275 -21.94 9.19 12.49
C ILE A 275 -21.54 10.31 11.54
N ALA A 276 -20.26 10.56 11.49
CA ALA A 276 -19.72 11.52 10.53
C ALA A 276 -19.85 11.01 9.11
N ASP A 277 -20.24 11.89 8.18
CA ASP A 277 -20.17 11.59 6.74
C ASP A 277 -18.69 11.61 6.32
N THR A 278 -18.06 10.45 6.45
CA THR A 278 -16.67 10.25 6.05
C THR A 278 -16.63 9.59 4.68
N ARG A 279 -16.20 10.36 3.68
CA ARG A 279 -15.73 9.76 2.44
C ARG A 279 -14.50 8.92 2.75
N ASP A 280 -14.25 7.86 1.97
CA ASP A 280 -13.04 7.07 2.14
C ASP A 280 -11.79 7.96 2.17
N THR A 281 -10.81 7.55 2.97
CA THR A 281 -9.51 8.21 3.10
C THR A 281 -8.42 7.48 2.34
N LEU A 282 -8.79 6.62 1.38
CA LEU A 282 -7.86 5.94 0.50
C LEU A 282 -7.03 6.95 -0.30
N CYS A 283 -5.78 6.61 -0.57
CA CYS A 283 -4.98 7.44 -1.45
C CYS A 283 -5.42 7.25 -2.91
N TYR A 284 -5.16 8.27 -3.74
CA TYR A 284 -5.51 8.22 -5.17
C TYR A 284 -4.87 7.02 -5.88
N ALA A 285 -3.63 6.65 -5.50
CA ALA A 285 -2.92 5.55 -6.14
C ALA A 285 -3.59 4.20 -5.83
N THR A 286 -4.08 4.02 -4.60
CA THR A 286 -4.87 2.84 -4.22
C THR A 286 -6.16 2.76 -5.03
N ASN A 287 -6.92 3.85 -5.11
CA ASN A 287 -8.15 3.90 -5.90
C ASN A 287 -7.90 3.65 -7.39
N ASP A 288 -6.91 4.33 -7.97
CA ASP A 288 -6.57 4.18 -9.39
C ASP A 288 -6.11 2.74 -9.71
N ASN A 289 -5.25 2.13 -8.87
CA ASN A 289 -4.76 0.77 -9.08
C ASN A 289 -5.88 -0.27 -8.95
N GLN A 290 -6.74 -0.15 -7.94
CA GLN A 290 -7.89 -1.06 -7.77
C GLN A 290 -8.89 -0.92 -8.93
N THR A 291 -9.22 0.29 -9.34
CA THR A 291 -10.11 0.54 -10.48
C THR A 291 -9.52 0.00 -11.78
N ALA A 292 -8.22 0.20 -12.02
CA ALA A 292 -7.54 -0.35 -13.19
C ALA A 292 -7.52 -1.90 -13.16
N THR A 293 -7.38 -2.50 -11.99
CA THR A 293 -7.43 -3.96 -11.81
C THR A 293 -8.84 -4.51 -12.07
N LEU A 294 -9.87 -3.83 -11.58
CA LEU A 294 -11.26 -4.19 -11.89
C LEU A 294 -11.55 -4.10 -13.41
N SER A 295 -10.94 -3.15 -14.12
CA SER A 295 -11.02 -3.07 -15.58
C SER A 295 -10.33 -4.26 -16.27
N LEU A 296 -9.19 -4.74 -15.75
CA LEU A 296 -8.56 -5.99 -16.24
C LEU A 296 -9.50 -7.20 -16.10
N MET A 297 -10.26 -7.26 -15.02
CA MET A 297 -11.21 -8.36 -14.78
C MET A 297 -12.37 -8.41 -15.77
N GLN A 298 -12.66 -7.33 -16.50
CA GLN A 298 -13.70 -7.34 -17.55
C GLN A 298 -13.26 -8.09 -18.81
N GLY A 299 -11.94 -8.20 -19.04
CA GLY A 299 -11.36 -8.91 -20.19
C GLY A 299 -11.14 -10.41 -19.91
N ASN A 300 -10.51 -11.07 -20.88
CA ASN A 300 -10.06 -12.46 -20.79
C ASN A 300 -8.53 -12.52 -20.79
N ALA A 301 -7.98 -13.45 -20.03
CA ALA A 301 -6.56 -13.79 -20.01
C ALA A 301 -6.38 -15.23 -19.56
N ASP A 302 -5.23 -15.82 -19.88
CA ASP A 302 -4.89 -17.17 -19.48
C ASP A 302 -4.39 -17.23 -18.03
N LEU A 303 -3.71 -16.17 -17.62
CA LEU A 303 -3.22 -16.00 -16.24
C LEU A 303 -2.99 -14.51 -15.91
N ALA A 304 -2.80 -14.23 -14.63
CA ALA A 304 -2.44 -12.90 -14.13
C ALA A 304 -1.15 -12.96 -13.30
N ILE A 305 -0.31 -11.94 -13.46
CA ILE A 305 0.90 -11.75 -12.66
C ILE A 305 0.80 -10.39 -11.97
N VAL A 306 0.93 -10.40 -10.66
CA VAL A 306 1.00 -9.20 -9.82
C VAL A 306 2.41 -9.10 -9.25
N VAL A 307 3.09 -7.98 -9.51
CA VAL A 307 4.49 -7.78 -9.12
C VAL A 307 4.58 -6.80 -7.94
N GLY A 308 5.36 -7.17 -6.91
CA GLY A 308 5.63 -6.30 -5.77
C GLY A 308 6.01 -7.01 -4.49
N GLY A 309 6.26 -6.26 -3.43
CA GLY A 309 6.64 -6.81 -2.13
C GLY A 309 5.48 -7.54 -1.43
N TYR A 310 5.75 -8.68 -0.83
CA TYR A 310 4.74 -9.55 -0.19
C TYR A 310 4.08 -8.94 1.05
N ASN A 311 4.73 -7.95 1.67
CA ASN A 311 4.19 -7.17 2.79
C ASN A 311 3.44 -5.89 2.35
N SER A 312 3.33 -5.63 1.04
CA SER A 312 2.60 -4.49 0.50
C SER A 312 1.09 -4.73 0.50
N SER A 313 0.33 -4.02 1.35
CA SER A 313 -1.13 -4.10 1.36
C SER A 313 -1.74 -3.72 0.01
N ASN A 314 -1.24 -2.67 -0.65
CA ASN A 314 -1.71 -2.28 -1.99
C ASN A 314 -1.57 -3.45 -2.99
N THR A 315 -0.40 -4.11 -3.02
CA THR A 315 -0.16 -5.24 -3.94
C THR A 315 -1.02 -6.45 -3.60
N THR A 316 -1.12 -6.79 -2.30
CA THR A 316 -1.97 -7.91 -1.83
C THR A 316 -3.41 -7.76 -2.29
N HIS A 317 -4.00 -6.55 -2.19
CA HIS A 317 -5.37 -6.31 -2.62
C HIS A 317 -5.57 -6.42 -4.14
N LEU A 318 -4.54 -6.16 -4.96
CA LEU A 318 -4.62 -6.43 -6.40
C LEU A 318 -4.66 -7.94 -6.69
N VAL A 319 -3.92 -8.74 -5.91
CA VAL A 319 -3.97 -10.21 -5.97
C VAL A 319 -5.36 -10.70 -5.57
N GLU A 320 -5.90 -10.25 -4.43
CA GLU A 320 -7.25 -10.60 -3.94
C GLU A 320 -8.35 -10.31 -4.98
N LEU A 321 -8.20 -9.25 -5.76
CA LEU A 321 -9.13 -8.94 -6.85
C LEU A 321 -8.95 -9.93 -8.01
N LEU A 322 -7.72 -10.11 -8.50
CA LEU A 322 -7.47 -10.90 -9.73
C LEU A 322 -7.68 -12.40 -9.53
N GLU A 323 -7.38 -12.96 -8.36
CA GLU A 323 -7.58 -14.38 -8.06
C GLU A 323 -9.05 -14.81 -8.08
N GLN A 324 -10.00 -13.87 -7.99
CA GLN A 324 -11.42 -14.16 -8.13
C GLN A 324 -11.79 -14.65 -9.53
N LYS A 325 -10.95 -14.38 -10.54
CA LYS A 325 -11.25 -14.71 -11.93
C LYS A 325 -10.13 -15.46 -12.65
N PHE A 326 -8.88 -15.22 -12.29
CA PHE A 326 -7.71 -15.72 -13.02
C PHE A 326 -6.84 -16.60 -12.13
N ASN A 327 -6.08 -17.52 -12.75
CA ASN A 327 -4.92 -18.11 -12.09
C ASN A 327 -3.90 -16.97 -11.85
N CYS A 328 -3.75 -16.55 -10.61
CA CYS A 328 -3.01 -15.35 -10.24
C CYS A 328 -1.70 -15.71 -9.54
N PHE A 329 -0.60 -15.16 -10.03
CA PHE A 329 0.74 -15.33 -9.45
C PHE A 329 1.20 -14.02 -8.83
N PHE A 330 1.64 -14.09 -7.57
CA PHE A 330 2.21 -12.95 -6.85
C PHE A 330 3.72 -13.17 -6.69
N ILE A 331 4.52 -12.32 -7.31
CA ILE A 331 5.97 -12.42 -7.38
C ILE A 331 6.65 -11.09 -7.02
N LYS A 332 7.88 -11.14 -6.50
CA LYS A 332 8.68 -9.93 -6.22
C LYS A 332 9.31 -9.38 -7.49
N ASP A 333 9.85 -10.27 -8.33
CA ASP A 333 10.61 -9.93 -9.54
C ASP A 333 10.67 -11.12 -10.53
N ALA A 334 11.50 -10.99 -11.55
CA ALA A 334 11.67 -11.98 -12.61
C ALA A 334 12.40 -13.26 -12.17
N ASP A 335 13.16 -13.25 -11.08
CA ASP A 335 13.94 -14.40 -10.62
C ASP A 335 13.04 -15.52 -10.10
N GLU A 336 11.81 -15.18 -9.68
CA GLU A 336 10.80 -16.15 -9.26
C GLU A 336 10.17 -16.93 -10.42
N ILE A 337 10.42 -16.52 -11.67
CA ILE A 337 10.10 -17.29 -12.86
C ILE A 337 11.24 -18.30 -13.10
N VAL A 338 11.12 -19.47 -12.48
CA VAL A 338 12.15 -20.51 -12.46
C VAL A 338 12.41 -21.07 -13.87
N SER A 339 11.34 -21.29 -14.64
CA SER A 339 11.39 -21.77 -16.02
C SER A 339 10.08 -21.44 -16.74
N LYS A 340 9.99 -21.83 -18.03
CA LYS A 340 8.72 -21.74 -18.78
C LYS A 340 7.59 -22.51 -18.09
N GLN A 341 7.89 -23.62 -17.41
CA GLN A 341 6.89 -24.51 -16.81
C GLN A 341 6.63 -24.18 -15.33
N TRP A 342 7.52 -23.47 -14.63
CA TRP A 342 7.45 -23.32 -13.18
C TRP A 342 7.72 -21.89 -12.74
N ILE A 343 6.88 -21.43 -11.82
CA ILE A 343 7.00 -20.14 -11.15
C ILE A 343 6.90 -20.32 -9.63
N GLN A 344 7.74 -19.61 -8.89
CA GLN A 344 7.60 -19.46 -7.44
C GLN A 344 6.67 -18.29 -7.16
N SER A 345 5.58 -18.54 -6.47
CA SER A 345 4.56 -17.52 -6.19
C SER A 345 4.20 -17.49 -4.72
N PHE A 346 4.02 -16.31 -4.17
CA PHE A 346 3.57 -16.11 -2.80
C PHE A 346 2.06 -16.29 -2.69
N ASN A 347 1.62 -17.15 -1.77
CA ASN A 347 0.21 -17.33 -1.46
C ASN A 347 -0.21 -16.37 -0.35
N ILE A 348 -1.12 -15.46 -0.64
CA ILE A 348 -1.56 -14.44 0.30
C ILE A 348 -2.37 -14.98 1.49
N HIS A 349 -2.93 -16.19 1.38
CA HIS A 349 -3.75 -16.82 2.42
C HIS A 349 -2.91 -17.67 3.37
N SER A 350 -2.01 -18.53 2.83
CA SER A 350 -1.12 -19.36 3.67
C SER A 350 0.16 -18.64 4.10
N LYS A 351 0.47 -17.48 3.52
CA LYS A 351 1.70 -16.71 3.75
C LYS A 351 2.99 -17.47 3.42
N GLU A 352 2.93 -18.33 2.43
CA GLU A 352 4.04 -19.18 1.99
C GLU A 352 4.32 -19.00 0.50
N GLU A 353 5.57 -19.14 0.11
CA GLU A 353 5.98 -19.26 -1.27
C GLU A 353 5.78 -20.71 -1.76
N LYS A 354 5.23 -20.87 -2.96
CA LYS A 354 4.97 -22.18 -3.57
C LYS A 354 5.42 -22.19 -5.03
N THR A 355 6.08 -23.26 -5.43
CA THR A 355 6.38 -23.51 -6.84
C THR A 355 5.13 -24.08 -7.51
N LEU A 356 4.64 -23.40 -8.54
CA LEU A 356 3.40 -23.70 -9.22
C LEU A 356 3.65 -23.90 -10.73
N PRO A 357 2.81 -24.69 -11.42
CA PRO A 357 2.81 -24.71 -12.89
C PRO A 357 2.55 -23.31 -13.44
N PHE A 358 3.30 -22.90 -14.47
CA PHE A 358 3.28 -21.54 -14.98
C PHE A 358 2.66 -21.45 -16.37
N LEU A 359 3.48 -21.41 -17.43
CA LEU A 359 2.96 -21.23 -18.78
C LEU A 359 2.51 -22.58 -19.36
N SER A 360 1.37 -22.55 -20.04
CA SER A 360 0.88 -23.73 -20.77
C SER A 360 1.72 -23.98 -22.02
N GLU A 361 1.59 -25.19 -22.60
CA GLU A 361 2.20 -25.52 -23.89
C GLU A 361 1.49 -24.86 -25.09
N GLN A 362 0.38 -24.18 -24.86
CA GLN A 362 -0.31 -23.41 -25.91
C GLN A 362 0.63 -22.41 -26.55
N LYS A 363 0.49 -22.26 -27.87
CA LYS A 363 1.35 -21.36 -28.63
C LYS A 363 1.11 -19.90 -28.28
N THR A 364 -0.16 -19.52 -28.17
CA THR A 364 -0.57 -18.16 -27.85
C THR A 364 -0.87 -18.03 -26.36
N GLN A 365 -0.39 -16.96 -25.73
CA GLN A 365 -0.61 -16.64 -24.33
C GLN A 365 -1.07 -15.19 -24.17
N ARG A 366 -2.11 -15.01 -23.36
CA ARG A 366 -2.62 -13.70 -22.98
C ARG A 366 -2.45 -13.52 -21.48
N ILE A 367 -1.54 -12.63 -21.07
CA ILE A 367 -1.03 -12.51 -19.70
C ILE A 367 -1.38 -11.15 -19.15
N ILE A 368 -2.17 -11.10 -18.10
CA ILE A 368 -2.34 -9.87 -17.31
C ILE A 368 -1.06 -9.60 -16.53
N LEU A 369 -0.59 -8.35 -16.59
CA LEU A 369 0.56 -7.89 -15.83
C LEU A 369 0.25 -6.55 -15.16
N THR A 370 0.37 -6.52 -13.84
CA THR A 370 0.21 -5.31 -13.02
C THR A 370 1.15 -5.33 -11.84
N SER A 371 1.25 -4.22 -11.12
CA SER A 371 2.09 -4.13 -9.93
C SER A 371 1.52 -3.16 -8.90
N GLY A 372 1.95 -3.32 -7.65
CA GLY A 372 1.63 -2.41 -6.57
C GLY A 372 2.27 -1.02 -6.73
N ALA A 373 1.76 -0.05 -5.96
CA ALA A 373 2.22 1.34 -5.98
C ALA A 373 3.66 1.55 -5.44
N SER A 374 4.28 0.52 -4.90
CA SER A 374 5.67 0.50 -4.42
C SER A 374 6.64 -0.26 -5.33
N CYS A 375 6.19 -0.72 -6.50
CA CYS A 375 7.00 -1.51 -7.42
C CYS A 375 7.61 -0.63 -8.52
N PRO A 376 8.95 -0.67 -8.74
CA PRO A 376 9.58 0.02 -9.87
C PRO A 376 9.11 -0.53 -11.23
N ASP A 377 8.99 0.35 -12.21
CA ASP A 377 8.64 -0.05 -13.58
C ASP A 377 9.67 -1.02 -14.19
N SER A 378 10.95 -0.88 -13.83
CA SER A 378 12.03 -1.76 -14.28
C SER A 378 11.83 -3.23 -13.87
N ILE A 379 11.24 -3.49 -12.71
CA ILE A 379 10.94 -4.86 -12.26
C ILE A 379 9.82 -5.47 -13.12
N VAL A 380 8.80 -4.67 -13.44
CA VAL A 380 7.72 -5.11 -14.35
C VAL A 380 8.26 -5.43 -15.74
N ASP A 381 9.19 -4.60 -16.27
CA ASP A 381 9.90 -4.90 -17.52
C ASP A 381 10.71 -6.19 -17.43
N GLY A 382 11.44 -6.39 -16.34
CA GLY A 382 12.21 -7.60 -16.11
C GLY A 382 11.34 -8.86 -16.20
N VAL A 383 10.15 -8.85 -15.61
CA VAL A 383 9.18 -9.93 -15.69
C VAL A 383 8.71 -10.15 -17.14
N MET A 384 8.37 -9.09 -17.87
CA MET A 384 8.01 -9.17 -19.29
C MET A 384 9.13 -9.78 -20.13
N MET A 385 10.35 -9.26 -19.98
CA MET A 385 11.53 -9.74 -20.72
C MET A 385 11.85 -11.19 -20.42
N LYS A 386 11.73 -11.63 -19.17
CA LYS A 386 11.92 -13.03 -18.77
C LYS A 386 10.94 -13.96 -19.47
N ILE A 387 9.66 -13.60 -19.52
CA ILE A 387 8.63 -14.38 -20.21
C ILE A 387 8.90 -14.43 -21.71
N LEU A 388 9.20 -13.29 -22.33
CA LEU A 388 9.50 -13.22 -23.77
C LEU A 388 10.72 -14.07 -24.14
N SER A 389 11.74 -14.17 -23.29
CA SER A 389 12.93 -14.98 -23.53
C SER A 389 12.68 -16.48 -23.66
N PHE A 390 11.51 -16.98 -23.24
CA PHE A 390 11.11 -18.37 -23.45
C PHE A 390 10.55 -18.66 -24.85
N TYR A 391 10.23 -17.62 -25.61
CA TYR A 391 9.58 -17.73 -26.92
C TYR A 391 10.39 -17.11 -28.05
N TYR A 392 11.21 -16.10 -27.77
CA TYR A 392 11.86 -15.28 -28.78
C TYR A 392 13.35 -15.08 -28.47
N SER A 393 14.15 -14.92 -29.52
CA SER A 393 15.55 -14.49 -29.38
C SER A 393 15.66 -13.04 -28.92
N SER A 394 16.83 -12.64 -28.43
CA SER A 394 17.08 -11.23 -28.05
C SER A 394 16.90 -10.27 -29.23
N GLU A 395 17.20 -10.72 -30.45
CA GLU A 395 17.06 -9.91 -31.68
C GLU A 395 15.57 -9.70 -32.01
N ASP A 396 14.74 -10.75 -31.88
CA ASP A 396 13.30 -10.64 -32.10
C ASP A 396 12.65 -9.70 -31.08
N ILE A 397 13.02 -9.83 -29.81
CA ILE A 397 12.52 -8.96 -28.75
C ILE A 397 12.91 -7.50 -29.04
N HIS A 398 14.16 -7.26 -29.42
CA HIS A 398 14.61 -5.91 -29.78
C HIS A 398 13.81 -5.33 -30.98
N SER A 399 13.51 -6.14 -31.98
CA SER A 399 12.70 -5.76 -33.13
C SER A 399 11.29 -5.37 -32.69
N PHE A 400 10.64 -6.14 -31.82
CA PHE A 400 9.33 -5.79 -31.25
C PHE A 400 9.38 -4.45 -30.51
N LEU A 401 10.39 -4.23 -29.67
CA LEU A 401 10.53 -3.00 -28.89
C LEU A 401 10.74 -1.75 -29.75
N THR A 402 11.42 -1.88 -30.89
CA THR A 402 11.59 -0.77 -31.83
C THR A 402 10.31 -0.45 -32.60
N SER A 403 9.42 -1.40 -32.78
CA SER A 403 8.11 -1.18 -33.44
C SER A 403 7.08 -0.45 -32.57
N PHE A 404 7.31 -0.35 -31.26
CA PHE A 404 6.48 0.43 -30.30
C PHE A 404 6.81 1.94 -30.27
N GLN A 405 7.29 2.50 -31.39
CA GLN A 405 7.58 3.94 -31.51
C GLN A 405 6.30 4.75 -31.74
#